data_03820fb39c0af80ff1b273b986eb37b7
#
_entry.id   03820fb39c0af80ff1b273b986eb37b7
#
_cell.length_a   1.000
_cell.length_b   1.000
_cell.length_c   1.000
_cell.angle_alpha   90.00
_cell.angle_beta   90.00
_cell.angle_gamma   90.00
#
_symmetry.space_group_name_H-M   'P 1'
#
loop_
_entity.id
_entity.type
_entity.pdbx_description
1 polymer ?
#
loop_
_entity_poly.entity_id
_entity_poly.type
_entity_poly.pdbx_seq_one_letter_code
_entity_poly.pdbx_strand_id
1 'polypeptide(L)'
;MKWKSVLFSELANKLGDQIVAAKWKGRGYFRSYVIPANPRTNAQKAHREVLKLLVARSKEAVLGNADRKKVWDAEALPYLISGYNLFIKWGRLSKISVPASASAGSDITITYTCGIPISKAGIVRYDGTNWVIIADKGELESGEDKTFTDSSVPAGTYEYYLADLDVLIEGDTSPQPYQAITKWKPDETAGTAVEAKCTVS
;
A
#
# COMPACT_ATOMS: atom_id res chain seq x y z
N MET A 1 6.82 13.81 49.42
CA MET A 1 7.21 12.45 49.81
C MET A 1 6.89 11.51 48.69
N LYS A 2 7.89 10.90 48.01
CA LYS A 2 7.67 9.96 46.93
C LYS A 2 7.51 8.57 47.53
N TRP A 3 6.32 8.01 47.54
CA TRP A 3 6.11 6.62 47.91
C TRP A 3 6.73 5.71 46.85
N LYS A 4 7.87 5.12 47.14
CA LYS A 4 8.40 3.98 46.40
C LYS A 4 7.94 2.73 47.15
N SER A 5 6.83 2.16 46.74
CA SER A 5 6.41 0.85 47.19
C SER A 5 7.30 -0.18 46.49
N VAL A 6 8.08 -0.92 47.23
CA VAL A 6 8.93 -2.02 46.74
C VAL A 6 8.06 -3.10 46.05
N LEU A 7 6.82 -3.27 46.48
CA LEU A 7 5.85 -4.21 45.90
C LEU A 7 5.34 -3.83 44.50
N PHE A 8 5.44 -2.56 44.11
CA PHE A 8 4.86 -2.08 42.83
C PHE A 8 5.85 -1.40 41.91
N SER A 9 7.14 -1.37 42.24
CA SER A 9 8.17 -0.72 41.43
C SER A 9 8.41 -1.41 40.09
N GLU A 10 8.06 -2.69 39.94
CA GLU A 10 8.26 -3.50 38.76
C GLU A 10 7.00 -4.19 38.22
N LEU A 11 5.83 -3.89 38.77
CA LEU A 11 4.58 -4.38 38.23
C LEU A 11 4.28 -3.69 36.90
N ALA A 12 4.64 -4.38 35.82
CA ALA A 12 4.13 -4.10 34.49
C ALA A 12 3.31 -5.32 34.07
N ASN A 13 2.14 -5.12 33.51
CA ASN A 13 1.30 -6.12 32.87
C ASN A 13 -0.12 -6.18 33.49
N LYS A 14 -0.92 -7.07 32.97
CA LYS A 14 -2.31 -7.30 33.30
C LYS A 14 -2.44 -8.08 34.62
N LEU A 15 -3.13 -7.53 35.58
CA LEU A 15 -3.51 -8.19 36.81
C LEU A 15 -4.96 -8.67 36.68
N GLY A 16 -5.12 -9.93 36.31
CA GLY A 16 -6.44 -10.46 35.95
C GLY A 16 -7.04 -9.73 34.74
N ASP A 17 -8.34 -9.78 34.59
CA ASP A 17 -9.07 -9.12 33.48
C ASP A 17 -9.61 -7.73 33.84
N GLN A 18 -9.18 -7.15 34.95
CA GLN A 18 -9.75 -5.91 35.47
C GLN A 18 -8.79 -4.74 35.49
N ILE A 19 -7.51 -4.95 35.77
CA ILE A 19 -6.53 -3.89 36.01
C ILE A 19 -5.28 -4.10 35.17
N VAL A 20 -4.77 -3.01 34.60
CA VAL A 20 -3.48 -2.95 33.93
C VAL A 20 -2.56 -2.01 34.69
N ALA A 21 -1.42 -2.52 35.15
CA ALA A 21 -0.32 -1.73 35.67
C ALA A 21 0.58 -1.27 34.53
N ALA A 22 0.85 0.01 34.40
CA ALA A 22 1.71 0.57 33.35
C ALA A 22 2.57 1.71 33.92
N LYS A 23 3.64 2.05 33.22
CA LYS A 23 4.55 3.13 33.57
C LYS A 23 4.59 4.15 32.42
N TRP A 24 4.35 5.41 32.72
CA TRP A 24 4.43 6.49 31.75
C TRP A 24 5.26 7.64 32.32
N LYS A 25 6.27 8.08 31.56
CA LYS A 25 7.20 9.14 31.98
C LYS A 25 7.80 8.91 33.39
N GLY A 26 8.13 7.65 33.71
CA GLY A 26 8.71 7.29 35.01
C GLY A 26 7.70 7.13 36.16
N ARG A 27 6.41 7.40 35.94
CA ARG A 27 5.34 7.26 36.96
C ARG A 27 4.55 5.97 36.70
N GLY A 28 4.45 5.10 37.72
CA GLY A 28 3.55 3.96 37.70
C GLY A 28 2.10 4.40 37.87
N TYR A 29 1.19 3.79 37.11
CA TYR A 29 -0.24 4.01 37.26
C TYR A 29 -1.03 2.72 37.03
N PHE A 30 -2.23 2.67 37.52
CA PHE A 30 -3.20 1.62 37.27
C PHE A 30 -4.36 2.18 36.44
N ARG A 31 -4.84 1.39 35.51
CA ARG A 31 -6.05 1.71 34.75
C ARG A 31 -6.93 0.48 34.64
N SER A 32 -8.21 0.67 34.49
CA SER A 32 -9.13 -0.42 34.16
C SER A 32 -8.69 -1.09 32.85
N TYR A 33 -8.73 -2.40 32.83
CA TYR A 33 -8.55 -3.15 31.59
C TYR A 33 -9.79 -2.97 30.72
N VAL A 34 -9.61 -2.42 29.55
CA VAL A 34 -10.67 -2.30 28.56
C VAL A 34 -10.27 -3.12 27.34
N ILE A 35 -11.09 -4.07 26.97
CA ILE A 35 -10.97 -4.75 25.68
C ILE A 35 -11.53 -3.78 24.63
N PRO A 36 -10.70 -3.24 23.74
CA PRO A 36 -11.19 -2.35 22.70
C PRO A 36 -12.21 -3.09 21.83
N ALA A 37 -13.37 -2.49 21.62
CA ALA A 37 -14.31 -3.00 20.64
C ALA A 37 -13.64 -3.02 19.25
N ASN A 38 -13.69 -4.19 18.59
CA ASN A 38 -13.25 -4.32 17.20
C ASN A 38 -14.49 -4.65 16.35
N PRO A 39 -15.22 -3.65 15.88
CA PRO A 39 -16.53 -3.83 15.26
C PRO A 39 -16.45 -4.59 13.92
N ARG A 40 -15.24 -4.76 13.35
CA ARG A 40 -15.03 -5.42 12.05
C ARG A 40 -15.96 -4.88 10.97
N THR A 41 -16.10 -3.56 10.90
CA THR A 41 -16.89 -2.91 9.85
C THR A 41 -16.37 -3.30 8.46
N ASN A 42 -17.22 -3.18 7.43
CA ASN A 42 -16.82 -3.48 6.06
C ASN A 42 -15.63 -2.60 5.62
N ALA A 43 -15.62 -1.32 5.98
CA ALA A 43 -14.47 -0.45 5.73
C ALA A 43 -13.16 -1.02 6.34
N GLN A 44 -13.18 -1.44 7.61
CA GLN A 44 -12.00 -2.05 8.23
C GLN A 44 -11.58 -3.37 7.56
N LYS A 45 -12.54 -4.18 7.11
CA LYS A 45 -12.26 -5.42 6.37
C LYS A 45 -11.60 -5.11 5.04
N ALA A 46 -12.15 -4.17 4.24
CA ALA A 46 -11.60 -3.76 2.95
C ALA A 46 -10.14 -3.30 3.07
N HIS A 47 -9.85 -2.40 4.01
CA HIS A 47 -8.48 -1.92 4.23
C HIS A 47 -7.53 -3.04 4.70
N ARG A 48 -7.99 -4.00 5.49
CA ARG A 48 -7.18 -5.17 5.89
C ARG A 48 -6.89 -6.09 4.71
N GLU A 49 -7.85 -6.31 3.82
CA GLU A 49 -7.64 -7.12 2.61
C GLU A 49 -6.63 -6.45 1.68
N VAL A 50 -6.75 -5.14 1.40
CA VAL A 50 -5.74 -4.41 0.64
C VAL A 50 -4.37 -4.52 1.29
N LEU A 51 -4.25 -4.33 2.62
CA LEU A 51 -2.98 -4.48 3.32
C LEU A 51 -2.40 -5.89 3.18
N LYS A 52 -3.21 -6.93 3.28
CA LYS A 52 -2.80 -8.33 3.10
C LYS A 52 -2.23 -8.58 1.71
N LEU A 53 -2.90 -8.06 0.67
CA LEU A 53 -2.45 -8.15 -0.71
C LEU A 53 -1.13 -7.39 -0.94
N LEU A 54 -1.00 -6.19 -0.38
CA LEU A 54 0.24 -5.40 -0.43
C LEU A 54 1.40 -6.10 0.28
N VAL A 55 1.16 -6.75 1.43
CA VAL A 55 2.18 -7.54 2.13
C VAL A 55 2.61 -8.75 1.29
N ALA A 56 1.69 -9.43 0.63
CA ALA A 56 2.03 -10.52 -0.28
C ALA A 56 2.87 -10.01 -1.47
N ARG A 57 2.44 -8.91 -2.09
CA ARG A 57 3.14 -8.28 -3.20
C ARG A 57 4.53 -7.77 -2.83
N SER A 58 4.68 -7.14 -1.65
CA SER A 58 5.96 -6.63 -1.18
C SER A 58 7.00 -7.73 -0.92
N LYS A 59 6.58 -8.93 -0.53
CA LYS A 59 7.46 -10.08 -0.42
C LYS A 59 8.04 -10.47 -1.78
N GLU A 60 7.24 -10.43 -2.81
CA GLU A 60 7.64 -10.73 -4.18
C GLU A 60 8.50 -9.62 -4.79
N ALA A 61 8.02 -8.37 -4.69
CA ALA A 61 8.65 -7.21 -5.32
C ALA A 61 9.95 -6.78 -4.63
N VAL A 62 10.00 -6.82 -3.30
CA VAL A 62 11.15 -6.33 -2.52
C VAL A 62 12.04 -7.47 -2.03
N LEU A 63 11.45 -8.52 -1.41
CA LEU A 63 12.21 -9.58 -0.78
C LEU A 63 12.54 -10.76 -1.72
N GLY A 64 11.92 -10.82 -2.88
CA GLY A 64 12.11 -11.92 -3.85
C GLY A 64 13.51 -12.01 -4.46
N ASN A 65 14.31 -10.94 -4.37
CA ASN A 65 15.68 -10.88 -4.89
C ASN A 65 16.50 -9.88 -4.07
N ALA A 66 17.81 -10.18 -3.87
CA ALA A 66 18.71 -9.33 -3.09
C ALA A 66 18.92 -7.94 -3.73
N ASP A 67 18.98 -7.86 -5.06
CA ASP A 67 19.18 -6.60 -5.76
C ASP A 67 17.91 -5.74 -5.73
N ARG A 68 16.72 -6.33 -5.85
CA ARG A 68 15.45 -5.63 -5.62
C ARG A 68 15.39 -5.05 -4.20
N LYS A 69 15.80 -5.84 -3.21
CA LYS A 69 15.87 -5.37 -1.82
C LYS A 69 16.82 -4.18 -1.68
N LYS A 70 18.00 -4.21 -2.32
CA LYS A 70 18.97 -3.10 -2.27
C LYS A 70 18.41 -1.80 -2.84
N VAL A 71 17.78 -1.85 -4.04
CA VAL A 71 17.22 -0.64 -4.67
C VAL A 71 16.06 -0.07 -3.86
N TRP A 72 15.19 -0.91 -3.31
CA TRP A 72 14.12 -0.47 -2.43
C TRP A 72 14.62 0.06 -1.08
N ASP A 73 15.66 -0.53 -0.50
CA ASP A 73 16.27 -0.03 0.74
C ASP A 73 16.99 1.31 0.48
N ALA A 74 17.64 1.49 -0.68
CA ALA A 74 18.23 2.77 -1.08
C ALA A 74 17.16 3.86 -1.22
N GLU A 75 16.03 3.55 -1.86
CA GLU A 75 14.89 4.46 -1.96
C GLU A 75 14.28 4.83 -0.60
N ALA A 76 14.35 3.93 0.36
CA ALA A 76 13.81 4.11 1.70
C ALA A 76 14.70 4.91 2.66
N LEU A 77 15.98 5.12 2.32
CA LEU A 77 16.96 5.83 3.17
C LEU A 77 16.50 7.22 3.64
N PRO A 78 15.95 8.10 2.78
CA PRO A 78 15.49 9.42 3.21
C PRO A 78 14.36 9.36 4.25
N TYR A 79 13.63 8.25 4.30
CA TYR A 79 12.49 8.04 5.20
C TYR A 79 12.86 7.31 6.49
N LEU A 80 14.11 6.87 6.64
CA LEU A 80 14.62 6.11 7.80
C LEU A 80 13.82 4.83 8.09
N ILE A 81 13.33 4.16 7.05
CA ILE A 81 12.59 2.90 7.12
C ILE A 81 13.20 1.88 6.16
N SER A 82 12.78 0.62 6.22
CA SER A 82 13.19 -0.38 5.23
C SER A 82 12.42 -0.24 3.92
N GLY A 83 12.99 -0.68 2.79
CA GLY A 83 12.35 -0.70 1.49
C GLY A 83 11.01 -1.46 1.50
N TYR A 84 10.94 -2.56 2.25
CA TYR A 84 9.70 -3.29 2.49
C TYR A 84 8.60 -2.42 3.12
N ASN A 85 8.94 -1.66 4.16
CA ASN A 85 8.00 -0.76 4.82
C ASN A 85 7.62 0.43 3.94
N LEU A 86 8.55 0.93 3.12
CA LEU A 86 8.27 1.99 2.16
C LEU A 86 7.27 1.52 1.10
N PHE A 87 7.47 0.34 0.52
CA PHE A 87 6.55 -0.27 -0.43
C PHE A 87 5.12 -0.37 0.12
N ILE A 88 4.97 -0.91 1.33
CA ILE A 88 3.66 -1.02 2.00
C ILE A 88 3.06 0.35 2.29
N LYS A 89 3.86 1.32 2.75
CA LYS A 89 3.42 2.69 3.02
C LYS A 89 2.84 3.34 1.78
N TRP A 90 3.55 3.29 0.67
CA TRP A 90 3.08 3.88 -0.59
C TRP A 90 1.87 3.14 -1.16
N GLY A 91 1.88 1.81 -1.16
CA GLY A 91 0.74 1.03 -1.62
C GLY A 91 -0.52 1.25 -0.79
N ARG A 92 -0.39 1.48 0.52
CA ARG A 92 -1.53 1.78 1.39
C ARG A 92 -2.12 3.18 1.17
N LEU A 93 -1.27 4.15 0.82
CA LEU A 93 -1.68 5.53 0.56
C LEU A 93 -2.15 5.75 -0.88
N SER A 94 -1.88 4.78 -1.75
CA SER A 94 -2.23 4.82 -3.16
C SER A 94 -3.47 3.98 -3.44
N LYS A 95 -4.28 4.43 -4.39
CA LYS A 95 -5.46 3.70 -4.88
C LYS A 95 -5.52 3.83 -6.40
N ILE A 96 -5.99 2.80 -7.07
CA ILE A 96 -6.22 2.83 -8.51
C ILE A 96 -7.47 2.02 -8.83
N SER A 97 -8.26 2.49 -9.77
CA SER A 97 -9.45 1.78 -10.26
C SER A 97 -9.69 2.10 -11.73
N VAL A 98 -10.26 1.13 -12.43
CA VAL A 98 -10.65 1.21 -13.83
C VAL A 98 -12.03 0.59 -14.01
N PRO A 99 -12.75 0.86 -15.09
CA PRO A 99 -13.98 0.13 -15.42
C PRO A 99 -13.67 -1.37 -15.61
N ALA A 100 -14.58 -2.24 -15.20
CA ALA A 100 -14.40 -3.69 -15.32
C ALA A 100 -14.39 -4.17 -16.78
N SER A 101 -15.06 -3.43 -17.68
CA SER A 101 -15.12 -3.73 -19.12
C SER A 101 -15.11 -2.45 -19.96
N ALA A 102 -14.58 -2.56 -21.17
CA ALA A 102 -14.58 -1.50 -22.17
C ALA A 102 -14.68 -2.12 -23.58
N SER A 103 -15.01 -1.32 -24.60
CA SER A 103 -15.00 -1.76 -26.01
C SER A 103 -13.61 -1.60 -26.61
N ALA A 104 -13.23 -2.48 -27.54
CA ALA A 104 -11.95 -2.40 -28.23
C ALA A 104 -11.77 -1.05 -28.94
N GLY A 105 -10.59 -0.48 -28.83
CA GLY A 105 -10.27 0.84 -29.39
C GLY A 105 -10.86 2.03 -28.61
N SER A 106 -11.57 1.79 -27.51
CA SER A 106 -12.07 2.87 -26.65
C SER A 106 -11.01 3.32 -25.64
N ASP A 107 -11.24 4.48 -25.09
CA ASP A 107 -10.42 5.06 -24.03
C ASP A 107 -10.83 4.50 -22.67
N ILE A 108 -9.85 4.11 -21.87
CA ILE A 108 -10.07 3.63 -20.50
C ILE A 108 -9.73 4.76 -19.52
N THR A 109 -10.73 5.23 -18.79
CA THR A 109 -10.55 6.21 -17.73
C THR A 109 -10.06 5.51 -16.48
N ILE A 110 -8.86 5.88 -16.03
CA ILE A 110 -8.21 5.39 -14.82
C ILE A 110 -8.42 6.43 -13.73
N THR A 111 -9.05 6.04 -12.62
CA THR A 111 -9.15 6.90 -11.42
C THR A 111 -8.10 6.47 -10.43
N TYR A 112 -7.30 7.40 -9.92
CA TYR A 112 -6.21 7.11 -9.01
C TYR A 112 -6.06 8.12 -7.88
N THR A 113 -5.51 7.67 -6.77
CA THR A 113 -4.95 8.49 -5.69
C THR A 113 -3.49 8.10 -5.54
N CYS A 114 -2.58 9.04 -5.63
CA CYS A 114 -1.15 8.75 -5.60
C CYS A 114 -0.54 9.05 -4.23
N GLY A 115 -0.19 8.01 -3.48
CA GLY A 115 0.55 8.12 -2.22
C GLY A 115 2.08 8.11 -2.40
N ILE A 116 2.56 7.88 -3.62
CA ILE A 116 3.97 7.97 -4.03
C ILE A 116 4.27 9.44 -4.36
N PRO A 117 5.47 9.97 -4.08
CA PRO A 117 5.85 11.30 -4.58
C PRO A 117 5.63 11.39 -6.09
N ILE A 118 4.96 12.44 -6.56
CA ILE A 118 4.53 12.56 -7.97
C ILE A 118 5.72 12.45 -8.95
N SER A 119 6.88 12.97 -8.58
CA SER A 119 8.10 12.86 -9.38
C SER A 119 8.60 11.43 -9.62
N LYS A 120 8.05 10.45 -8.91
CA LYS A 120 8.45 9.04 -8.99
C LYS A 120 7.33 8.13 -9.48
N ALA A 121 6.07 8.56 -9.32
CA ALA A 121 4.92 7.78 -9.69
C ALA A 121 4.74 7.67 -11.19
N GLY A 122 4.31 6.49 -11.64
CA GLY A 122 3.83 6.23 -12.99
C GLY A 122 2.65 5.27 -12.96
N ILE A 123 1.92 5.18 -14.07
CA ILE A 123 0.91 4.14 -14.28
C ILE A 123 1.44 3.14 -15.29
N VAL A 124 1.39 1.88 -14.94
CA VAL A 124 1.85 0.78 -15.76
C VAL A 124 0.70 -0.16 -16.06
N ARG A 125 0.55 -0.53 -17.33
CA ARG A 125 -0.41 -1.50 -17.82
C ARG A 125 0.28 -2.84 -18.04
N TYR A 126 -0.32 -3.92 -17.59
CA TYR A 126 0.11 -5.29 -17.80
C TYR A 126 -0.93 -6.08 -18.59
N ASP A 127 -0.54 -6.70 -19.70
CA ASP A 127 -1.42 -7.45 -20.60
C ASP A 127 -1.37 -8.97 -20.38
N GLY A 128 -0.74 -9.43 -19.30
CA GLY A 128 -0.48 -10.84 -19.03
C GLY A 128 0.92 -11.29 -19.45
N THR A 129 1.63 -10.51 -20.28
CA THR A 129 2.97 -10.79 -20.77
C THR A 129 3.88 -9.57 -20.66
N ASN A 130 3.43 -8.43 -21.16
CA ASN A 130 4.21 -7.21 -21.27
C ASN A 130 3.77 -6.16 -20.25
N TRP A 131 4.78 -5.40 -19.79
CA TRP A 131 4.58 -4.23 -18.94
C TRP A 131 4.81 -2.98 -19.77
N VAL A 132 3.84 -2.07 -19.80
CA VAL A 132 3.88 -0.84 -20.60
C VAL A 132 3.62 0.36 -19.70
N ILE A 133 4.50 1.36 -19.73
CA ILE A 133 4.23 2.66 -19.10
C ILE A 133 3.18 3.39 -19.95
N ILE A 134 2.07 3.77 -19.35
CA ILE A 134 1.02 4.55 -19.99
C ILE A 134 0.96 5.99 -19.48
N ALA A 135 1.48 6.23 -18.27
CA ALA A 135 1.73 7.56 -17.73
C ALA A 135 3.05 7.56 -17.00
N ASP A 136 3.95 8.46 -17.38
CA ASP A 136 5.24 8.67 -16.70
C ASP A 136 5.05 9.61 -15.50
N LYS A 137 6.05 9.59 -14.61
CA LYS A 137 6.18 10.54 -13.52
C LYS A 137 6.22 11.97 -14.08
N GLY A 138 5.34 12.81 -13.62
CA GLY A 138 5.18 14.18 -14.16
C GLY A 138 3.92 14.38 -14.98
N GLU A 139 3.32 13.32 -15.53
CA GLU A 139 2.00 13.36 -16.16
C GLU A 139 0.87 13.18 -15.13
N LEU A 140 1.20 12.62 -13.96
CA LEU A 140 0.22 12.36 -12.91
C LEU A 140 0.02 13.60 -12.04
N GLU A 141 -1.24 13.91 -11.78
CA GLU A 141 -1.63 15.00 -10.89
C GLU A 141 -1.64 14.55 -9.42
N SER A 142 -1.29 15.47 -8.52
CA SER A 142 -1.42 15.23 -7.07
C SER A 142 -2.86 15.38 -6.61
N GLY A 143 -3.22 14.69 -5.53
CA GLY A 143 -4.52 14.77 -4.87
C GLY A 143 -5.30 13.47 -4.94
N GLU A 144 -6.50 13.50 -4.37
CA GLU A 144 -7.40 12.34 -4.34
C GLU A 144 -8.28 12.32 -5.58
N ASP A 145 -8.62 11.10 -6.02
CA ASP A 145 -9.58 10.83 -7.12
C ASP A 145 -9.29 11.61 -8.41
N LYS A 146 -8.02 11.63 -8.80
CA LYS A 146 -7.57 12.14 -10.10
C LYS A 146 -7.81 11.11 -11.20
N THR A 147 -7.86 11.56 -12.44
CA THR A 147 -8.11 10.72 -13.61
C THR A 147 -6.98 10.81 -14.61
N PHE A 148 -6.67 9.68 -15.24
CA PHE A 148 -5.80 9.57 -16.42
C PHE A 148 -6.51 8.73 -17.47
N THR A 149 -6.26 8.97 -18.75
CA THR A 149 -6.90 8.25 -19.84
C THR A 149 -5.88 7.42 -20.62
N ASP A 150 -6.08 6.12 -20.67
CA ASP A 150 -5.36 5.22 -21.56
C ASP A 150 -6.15 5.09 -22.85
N SER A 151 -5.63 5.66 -23.95
CA SER A 151 -6.38 5.84 -25.19
C SER A 151 -6.22 4.67 -26.15
N SER A 152 -7.29 4.36 -26.88
CA SER A 152 -7.31 3.38 -27.99
C SER A 152 -6.80 2.00 -27.60
N VAL A 153 -7.27 1.46 -26.48
CA VAL A 153 -6.80 0.18 -25.95
C VAL A 153 -7.34 -0.98 -26.80
N PRO A 154 -6.45 -1.90 -27.31
CA PRO A 154 -6.90 -3.05 -28.10
C PRO A 154 -7.71 -4.06 -27.25
N ALA A 155 -8.37 -5.02 -27.92
CA ALA A 155 -9.05 -6.11 -27.23
C ALA A 155 -8.04 -6.94 -26.40
N GLY A 156 -8.43 -7.27 -25.16
CA GLY A 156 -7.57 -7.99 -24.23
C GLY A 156 -7.99 -7.81 -22.78
N THR A 157 -7.25 -8.42 -21.87
CA THR A 157 -7.44 -8.23 -20.43
C THR A 157 -6.21 -7.53 -19.86
N TYR A 158 -6.44 -6.40 -19.21
CA TYR A 158 -5.38 -5.53 -18.72
C TYR A 158 -5.50 -5.30 -17.22
N GLU A 159 -4.35 -5.29 -16.56
CA GLU A 159 -4.21 -4.89 -15.17
C GLU A 159 -3.43 -3.57 -15.09
N TYR A 160 -3.89 -2.66 -14.26
CA TYR A 160 -3.29 -1.33 -14.10
C TYR A 160 -2.68 -1.20 -12.71
N TYR A 161 -1.46 -0.68 -12.66
CA TYR A 161 -0.70 -0.51 -11.42
C TYR A 161 -0.20 0.92 -11.28
N LEU A 162 -0.23 1.44 -10.05
CA LEU A 162 0.63 2.55 -9.67
C LEU A 162 2.02 1.99 -9.32
N ALA A 163 3.04 2.57 -9.91
CA ALA A 163 4.43 2.12 -9.82
C ALA A 163 5.36 3.25 -9.39
N ASP A 164 6.50 2.90 -8.81
CA ASP A 164 7.64 3.79 -8.66
C ASP A 164 8.65 3.50 -9.79
N LEU A 165 8.76 4.40 -10.74
CA LEU A 165 9.61 4.24 -11.92
C LEU A 165 11.09 4.56 -11.67
N ASP A 166 11.44 5.13 -10.50
CA ASP A 166 12.83 5.40 -10.12
C ASP A 166 13.52 4.20 -9.46
N VAL A 167 12.74 3.23 -8.95
CA VAL A 167 13.28 2.00 -8.38
C VAL A 167 13.65 1.04 -9.51
N LEU A 168 14.90 1.08 -9.95
CA LEU A 168 15.39 0.30 -11.09
C LEU A 168 16.73 -0.34 -10.75
N ILE A 169 16.88 -1.64 -11.05
CA ILE A 169 18.16 -2.36 -10.94
C ILE A 169 19.03 -1.96 -12.14
N GLU A 170 20.33 -1.78 -11.90
CA GLU A 170 21.28 -1.46 -12.95
C GLU A 170 21.26 -2.54 -14.05
N GLY A 171 21.07 -2.10 -15.30
CA GLY A 171 20.95 -2.98 -16.46
C GLY A 171 19.54 -3.40 -16.82
N ASP A 172 18.56 -3.21 -15.95
CA ASP A 172 17.15 -3.45 -16.28
C ASP A 172 16.59 -2.28 -17.09
N THR A 173 15.60 -2.58 -17.92
CA THR A 173 14.80 -1.56 -18.62
C THR A 173 13.47 -1.38 -17.91
N SER A 174 12.97 -0.16 -17.84
CA SER A 174 11.63 0.13 -17.35
C SER A 174 10.58 -0.21 -18.41
N PRO A 175 9.38 -0.67 -18.03
CA PRO A 175 8.93 -0.97 -16.67
C PRO A 175 9.26 -2.40 -16.24
N GLN A 176 9.43 -2.58 -14.93
CA GLN A 176 9.69 -3.87 -14.33
C GLN A 176 8.59 -4.27 -13.34
N PRO A 177 8.29 -5.59 -13.19
CA PRO A 177 7.26 -6.06 -12.29
C PRO A 177 7.43 -5.59 -10.84
N TYR A 178 8.69 -5.49 -10.34
CA TYR A 178 8.98 -5.10 -8.97
C TYR A 178 8.80 -3.60 -8.68
N GLN A 179 8.64 -2.76 -9.70
CA GLN A 179 8.31 -1.34 -9.58
C GLN A 179 6.81 -1.12 -9.32
N ALA A 180 5.96 -2.08 -9.75
CA ALA A 180 4.52 -2.01 -9.61
C ALA A 180 4.10 -2.26 -8.16
N ILE A 181 3.53 -1.25 -7.50
CA ILE A 181 3.23 -1.26 -6.08
C ILE A 181 1.80 -1.74 -5.83
N THR A 182 0.81 -1.08 -6.40
CA THR A 182 -0.59 -1.40 -6.13
C THR A 182 -1.46 -1.37 -7.37
N LYS A 183 -2.39 -2.32 -7.43
CA LYS A 183 -3.53 -2.38 -8.37
C LYS A 183 -4.86 -2.43 -7.63
N TRP A 184 -4.87 -2.16 -6.32
CA TRP A 184 -6.05 -2.36 -5.48
C TRP A 184 -6.60 -1.06 -4.92
N LYS A 185 -7.93 -1.06 -4.80
CA LYS A 185 -8.71 -0.05 -4.07
C LYS A 185 -9.57 -0.77 -3.02
N PRO A 186 -9.71 -0.24 -1.79
CA PRO A 186 -10.66 -0.78 -0.83
C PRO A 186 -12.09 -0.50 -1.27
N ASP A 187 -12.94 -1.52 -1.26
CA ASP A 187 -14.39 -1.38 -1.34
C ASP A 187 -14.98 -1.42 0.08
N GLU A 188 -15.20 -0.25 0.62
CA GLU A 188 -15.70 -0.10 2.00
C GLU A 188 -17.15 -0.57 2.17
N THR A 189 -17.91 -0.68 1.06
CA THR A 189 -19.29 -1.17 1.08
C THR A 189 -19.32 -2.68 1.16
N ALA A 190 -18.58 -3.35 0.28
CA ALA A 190 -18.52 -4.82 0.26
C ALA A 190 -17.58 -5.40 1.35
N GLY A 191 -16.61 -4.61 1.83
CA GLY A 191 -15.61 -5.06 2.79
C GLY A 191 -14.48 -5.88 2.15
N THR A 192 -14.21 -5.67 0.87
CA THR A 192 -13.23 -6.39 0.05
C THR A 192 -12.25 -5.43 -0.62
N ALA A 193 -11.22 -5.98 -1.29
CA ALA A 193 -10.36 -5.23 -2.20
C ALA A 193 -10.86 -5.41 -3.64
N VAL A 194 -10.89 -4.32 -4.41
CA VAL A 194 -11.18 -4.34 -5.85
C VAL A 194 -9.89 -4.15 -6.62
N GLU A 195 -9.67 -4.97 -7.65
CA GLU A 195 -8.51 -4.85 -8.53
C GLU A 195 -8.79 -3.90 -9.69
N ALA A 196 -7.80 -3.12 -10.07
CA ALA A 196 -7.81 -2.32 -11.29
C ALA A 196 -7.54 -3.21 -12.52
N LYS A 197 -8.57 -3.94 -12.92
CA LYS A 197 -8.56 -4.88 -14.04
C LYS A 197 -9.68 -4.56 -14.99
N CYS A 198 -9.37 -4.45 -16.29
CA CYS A 198 -10.35 -4.16 -17.35
C CYS A 198 -10.27 -5.24 -18.43
N THR A 199 -11.43 -5.74 -18.85
CA THR A 199 -11.55 -6.61 -20.04
C THR A 199 -12.11 -5.79 -21.19
N VAL A 200 -11.32 -5.72 -22.28
CA VAL A 200 -11.65 -4.97 -23.49
C VAL A 200 -12.09 -5.96 -24.56
N SER A 201 -13.30 -5.83 -25.06
CA SER A 201 -13.92 -6.76 -26.04
C SER A 201 -14.44 -6.05 -27.28
#